data_8ef47e78f99a8d17b9b56d7a1e3c887f
#
_entry.id   8ef47e78f99a8d17b9b56d7a1e3c887f
#
_cell.length_a   1.000
_cell.length_b   1.000
_cell.length_c   1.000
_cell.angle_alpha   90.00
_cell.angle_beta   90.00
_cell.angle_gamma   90.00
#
_symmetry.space_group_name_H-M   'P 1'
#
loop_
_entity.id
_entity.type
_entity.pdbx_description
1 polymer ?
#
loop_
_entity_poly.entity_id
_entity_poly.type
_entity_poly.pdbx_seq_one_letter_code
_entity_poly.pdbx_strand_id
1 'polypeptide(L)'
;MIGDLLTGTLAEEIAATSIRVFVPTTPATAVAARAARLLGLERLALAEGFTALAGAQRDWATDVFTLLQRGLLGVAVTPVQLDAAGRTNLSGIGPPGRPKVALIGPRGLPDNNDTPSPLWYLVAQHSPRTLVGRVDMVCGAAPSGAGLRTLLSPAGCFDLLEGRWHARWLAPGGRALIAEAPAFPIEVAEGTPERAATSPAALEALAAVDPEGTRLAEFGEG
;
A
#
# COMPACT_ATOMS: atom_id res chain seq x y z
N MET A 1 -8.15 -16.14 0.47
CA MET A 1 -7.29 -15.76 1.62
C MET A 1 -7.08 -14.26 1.63
N ILE A 2 -6.85 -13.64 2.79
CA ILE A 2 -6.60 -12.18 2.89
C ILE A 2 -5.33 -11.79 2.12
N GLY A 3 -4.30 -12.62 2.20
CA GLY A 3 -3.05 -12.40 1.47
C GLY A 3 -3.26 -12.34 -0.05
N ASP A 4 -4.09 -13.21 -0.61
CA ASP A 4 -4.43 -13.19 -2.04
C ASP A 4 -5.23 -11.93 -2.40
N LEU A 5 -6.22 -11.57 -1.56
CA LEU A 5 -7.02 -10.38 -1.78
C LEU A 5 -6.13 -9.12 -1.82
N LEU A 6 -5.33 -8.92 -0.79
CA LEU A 6 -4.53 -7.69 -0.67
C LEU A 6 -3.39 -7.64 -1.68
N THR A 7 -2.66 -8.75 -1.86
CA THR A 7 -1.53 -8.80 -2.81
C THR A 7 -2.01 -8.73 -4.26
N GLY A 8 -3.11 -9.42 -4.59
CA GLY A 8 -3.68 -9.39 -5.92
C GLY A 8 -4.31 -8.04 -6.27
N THR A 9 -5.04 -7.43 -5.33
CA THR A 9 -5.55 -6.08 -5.53
C THR A 9 -4.42 -5.08 -5.72
N LEU A 10 -3.34 -5.18 -4.93
CA LEU A 10 -2.17 -4.32 -5.12
C LEU A 10 -1.55 -4.52 -6.51
N ALA A 11 -1.47 -5.76 -7.01
CA ALA A 11 -0.96 -6.03 -8.35
C ALA A 11 -1.83 -5.35 -9.43
N GLU A 12 -3.15 -5.44 -9.32
CA GLU A 12 -4.10 -4.75 -10.22
C GLU A 12 -3.95 -3.22 -10.13
N GLU A 13 -3.83 -2.67 -8.93
CA GLU A 13 -3.64 -1.24 -8.70
C GLU A 13 -2.33 -0.75 -9.32
N ILE A 14 -1.23 -1.45 -9.13
CA ILE A 14 0.06 -1.13 -9.75
C ILE A 14 -0.05 -1.19 -11.27
N ALA A 15 -0.64 -2.25 -11.83
CA ALA A 15 -0.79 -2.46 -13.27
C ALA A 15 -1.64 -1.36 -13.94
N ALA A 16 -2.57 -0.77 -13.21
CA ALA A 16 -3.42 0.33 -13.70
C ALA A 16 -2.71 1.70 -13.73
N THR A 17 -1.46 1.78 -13.25
CA THR A 17 -0.68 3.03 -13.24
C THR A 17 0.27 3.15 -14.43
N SER A 18 0.91 4.31 -14.55
CA SER A 18 2.01 4.56 -15.50
C SER A 18 3.39 4.61 -14.82
N ILE A 19 3.51 4.10 -13.60
CA ILE A 19 4.80 4.10 -12.90
C ILE A 19 5.83 3.25 -13.65
N ARG A 20 7.10 3.61 -13.51
CA ARG A 20 8.23 2.90 -14.12
C ARG A 20 9.04 2.12 -13.11
N VAL A 21 8.97 2.54 -11.86
CA VAL A 21 9.71 1.95 -10.75
C VAL A 21 8.75 1.66 -9.61
N PHE A 22 8.88 0.51 -9.00
CA PHE A 22 8.19 0.16 -7.77
C PHE A 22 9.20 -0.23 -6.70
N VAL A 23 9.03 0.33 -5.49
CA VAL A 23 9.85 -0.01 -4.33
C VAL A 23 9.06 -0.96 -3.44
N PRO A 24 9.35 -2.26 -3.47
CA PRO A 24 8.73 -3.19 -2.56
C PRO A 24 9.31 -3.02 -1.15
N THR A 25 8.46 -3.08 -0.15
CA THR A 25 8.86 -2.96 1.26
C THR A 25 8.77 -4.30 2.01
N THR A 26 8.02 -5.25 1.46
CA THR A 26 7.78 -6.57 2.04
C THR A 26 7.72 -7.64 0.93
N PRO A 27 7.80 -8.96 1.27
CA PRO A 27 7.62 -10.03 0.30
C PRO A 27 6.31 -9.94 -0.49
N ALA A 28 5.19 -9.67 0.17
CA ALA A 28 3.89 -9.55 -0.49
C ALA A 28 3.87 -8.39 -1.51
N THR A 29 4.46 -7.24 -1.18
CA THR A 29 4.53 -6.10 -2.10
C THR A 29 5.47 -6.37 -3.29
N ALA A 30 6.52 -7.17 -3.10
CA ALA A 30 7.40 -7.60 -4.20
C ALA A 30 6.68 -8.57 -5.14
N VAL A 31 5.92 -9.51 -4.59
CA VAL A 31 5.08 -10.44 -5.36
C VAL A 31 4.04 -9.68 -6.16
N ALA A 32 3.34 -8.71 -5.54
CA ALA A 32 2.35 -7.88 -6.24
C ALA A 32 2.96 -7.13 -7.44
N ALA A 33 4.13 -6.54 -7.27
CA ALA A 33 4.79 -5.82 -8.36
C ALA A 33 5.26 -6.74 -9.50
N ARG A 34 5.71 -7.96 -9.19
CA ARG A 34 6.02 -8.97 -10.22
C ARG A 34 4.77 -9.42 -10.96
N ALA A 35 3.66 -9.64 -10.24
CA ALA A 35 2.38 -9.98 -10.85
C ALA A 35 1.86 -8.83 -11.74
N ALA A 36 2.03 -7.57 -11.34
CA ALA A 36 1.65 -6.40 -12.14
C ALA A 36 2.33 -6.36 -13.53
N ARG A 37 3.55 -6.91 -13.66
CA ARG A 37 4.21 -7.07 -14.97
C ARG A 37 3.42 -7.99 -15.89
N LEU A 38 2.90 -9.09 -15.35
CA LEU A 38 2.09 -10.05 -16.09
C LEU A 38 0.70 -9.50 -16.42
N LEU A 39 0.23 -8.52 -15.65
CA LEU A 39 -1.04 -7.83 -15.85
C LEU A 39 -0.96 -6.63 -16.82
N GLY A 40 0.19 -6.44 -17.50
CA GLY A 40 0.34 -5.45 -18.57
C GLY A 40 1.37 -4.35 -18.31
N LEU A 41 1.94 -4.26 -17.11
CA LEU A 41 3.02 -3.29 -16.81
C LEU A 41 4.41 -3.92 -16.98
N GLU A 42 4.65 -4.55 -18.14
CA GLU A 42 5.83 -5.37 -18.43
C GLU A 42 7.18 -4.70 -18.15
N ARG A 43 7.25 -3.37 -18.34
CA ARG A 43 8.48 -2.58 -18.17
C ARG A 43 8.68 -2.04 -16.76
N LEU A 44 7.84 -2.44 -15.80
CA LEU A 44 7.99 -2.03 -14.40
C LEU A 44 9.32 -2.56 -13.86
N ALA A 45 10.17 -1.68 -13.35
CA ALA A 45 11.37 -2.06 -12.62
C ALA A 45 11.09 -2.16 -11.13
N LEU A 46 11.66 -3.18 -10.48
CA LEU A 46 11.58 -3.34 -9.03
C LEU A 46 12.90 -2.89 -8.41
N ALA A 47 12.80 -1.96 -7.47
CA ALA A 47 13.93 -1.51 -6.66
C ALA A 47 14.00 -2.34 -5.37
N GLU A 48 14.53 -3.53 -5.45
CA GLU A 48 14.75 -4.43 -4.32
C GLU A 48 16.06 -4.01 -3.59
N GLY A 49 15.95 -2.98 -2.75
CA GLY A 49 17.09 -2.40 -2.02
C GLY A 49 17.84 -1.29 -2.78
N PHE A 50 18.61 -0.49 -2.05
CA PHE A 50 19.37 0.65 -2.61
C PHE A 50 20.38 0.26 -3.68
N THR A 51 20.93 -0.95 -3.62
CA THR A 51 21.90 -1.47 -4.59
C THR A 51 21.25 -1.87 -5.92
N ALA A 52 19.97 -2.24 -5.94
CA ALA A 52 19.27 -2.59 -7.15
C ALA A 52 18.97 -1.37 -8.03
N LEU A 53 18.76 -0.20 -7.42
CA LEU A 53 18.65 1.07 -8.16
C LEU A 53 19.95 1.43 -8.88
N ALA A 54 21.10 1.05 -8.35
CA ALA A 54 22.41 1.32 -8.95
C ALA A 54 22.82 0.33 -10.05
N GLY A 55 22.22 -0.89 -10.09
CA GLY A 55 22.62 -1.98 -10.98
C GLY A 55 21.66 -2.30 -12.14
N ALA A 56 20.39 -1.98 -12.00
CA ALA A 56 19.35 -2.42 -12.92
C ALA A 56 18.91 -1.36 -13.93
N GLN A 57 19.69 -1.06 -14.91
CA GLN A 57 19.38 -0.16 -16.04
C GLN A 57 19.72 1.31 -15.81
N ARG A 58 20.88 1.67 -16.31
CA ARG A 58 21.47 3.02 -16.29
C ARG A 58 20.65 4.12 -16.99
N ASP A 59 19.61 3.77 -17.75
CA ASP A 59 18.98 4.74 -18.65
C ASP A 59 17.86 5.58 -17.99
N TRP A 60 17.39 5.21 -16.79
CA TRP A 60 16.33 5.94 -16.07
C TRP A 60 16.57 6.06 -14.57
N ALA A 61 17.58 5.40 -14.02
CA ALA A 61 17.96 5.44 -12.61
C ALA A 61 18.72 6.73 -12.24
N THR A 62 18.54 7.76 -12.99
CA THR A 62 19.35 8.97 -12.86
C THR A 62 19.07 9.74 -11.58
N ASP A 63 17.83 9.71 -11.07
CA ASP A 63 17.51 10.42 -9.85
C ASP A 63 16.16 9.97 -9.31
N VAL A 64 16.16 9.37 -8.12
CA VAL A 64 14.94 8.93 -7.42
C VAL A 64 13.97 10.09 -7.16
N PHE A 65 14.48 11.27 -6.86
CA PHE A 65 13.65 12.46 -6.61
C PHE A 65 12.95 12.93 -7.88
N THR A 66 13.61 12.85 -9.04
CA THR A 66 12.95 13.11 -10.32
C THR A 66 11.81 12.13 -10.59
N LEU A 67 12.00 10.84 -10.31
CA LEU A 67 10.93 9.84 -10.46
C LEU A 67 9.75 10.12 -9.53
N LEU A 68 10.03 10.48 -8.27
CA LEU A 68 9.02 10.86 -7.28
C LEU A 68 8.22 12.09 -7.74
N GLN A 69 8.90 13.16 -8.12
CA GLN A 69 8.29 14.41 -8.57
C GLN A 69 7.46 14.26 -9.86
N ARG A 70 7.78 13.28 -10.69
CA ARG A 70 7.05 12.98 -11.92
C ARG A 70 5.94 11.93 -11.74
N GLY A 71 5.73 11.42 -10.54
CA GLY A 71 4.75 10.35 -10.29
C GLY A 71 5.09 9.01 -10.94
N LEU A 72 6.36 8.76 -11.24
CA LEU A 72 6.84 7.57 -11.94
C LEU A 72 7.38 6.47 -11.02
N LEU A 73 7.43 6.74 -9.72
CA LEU A 73 7.84 5.77 -8.70
C LEU A 73 6.64 5.45 -7.80
N GLY A 74 6.35 4.19 -7.60
CA GLY A 74 5.31 3.72 -6.68
C GLY A 74 5.90 3.00 -5.47
N VAL A 75 5.24 3.13 -4.33
CA VAL A 75 5.63 2.44 -3.08
C VAL A 75 4.39 1.84 -2.43
N ALA A 76 4.53 0.64 -1.87
CA ALA A 76 3.53 0.11 -0.96
C ALA A 76 4.18 -0.13 0.41
N VAL A 77 3.46 0.26 1.46
CA VAL A 77 3.91 0.14 2.85
C VAL A 77 2.85 -0.53 3.72
N THR A 78 3.31 -1.21 4.76
CA THR A 78 2.46 -1.84 5.78
C THR A 78 2.61 -1.04 7.08
N PRO A 79 1.83 0.02 7.29
CA PRO A 79 1.95 0.86 8.48
C PRO A 79 1.42 0.12 9.71
N VAL A 80 2.05 0.35 10.86
CA VAL A 80 1.50 -0.14 12.15
C VAL A 80 0.35 0.72 12.64
N GLN A 81 0.33 1.99 12.21
CA GLN A 81 -0.80 2.90 12.42
C GLN A 81 -0.98 3.80 11.20
N LEU A 82 -2.23 4.04 10.85
CA LEU A 82 -2.69 4.97 9.82
C LEU A 82 -3.88 5.75 10.38
N ASP A 83 -3.94 7.07 10.16
CA ASP A 83 -5.05 7.89 10.64
C ASP A 83 -5.90 8.51 9.52
N ALA A 84 -6.93 9.25 9.94
CA ALA A 84 -7.91 9.88 9.05
C ALA A 84 -7.26 10.80 7.99
N ALA A 85 -6.15 11.46 8.33
CA ALA A 85 -5.46 12.38 7.43
C ALA A 85 -4.40 11.69 6.55
N GLY A 86 -4.34 10.34 6.54
CA GLY A 86 -3.33 9.60 5.80
C GLY A 86 -1.93 9.67 6.41
N ARG A 87 -1.81 10.10 7.68
CA ARG A 87 -0.52 10.05 8.37
C ARG A 87 -0.22 8.63 8.79
N THR A 88 1.01 8.21 8.59
CA THR A 88 1.49 6.86 8.85
C THR A 88 2.49 6.80 9.97
N ASN A 89 2.49 5.69 10.68
CA ASN A 89 3.50 5.34 11.67
C ASN A 89 4.16 4.01 11.30
N LEU A 90 5.49 4.03 11.19
CA LEU A 90 6.36 2.90 10.92
C LEU A 90 7.50 2.80 11.95
N SER A 91 7.53 3.70 12.94
CA SER A 91 8.67 3.84 13.87
C SER A 91 8.44 3.24 15.24
N GLY A 92 7.18 3.18 15.69
CA GLY A 92 6.92 2.58 16.99
C GLY A 92 5.58 2.94 17.60
N ILE A 93 5.19 2.22 18.62
CA ILE A 93 3.91 2.40 19.32
C ILE A 93 4.18 2.97 20.72
N GLY A 94 3.44 3.99 21.11
CA GLY A 94 3.57 4.71 22.37
C GLY A 94 4.34 6.03 22.21
N PRO A 95 4.66 6.72 23.33
CA PRO A 95 5.27 8.03 23.32
C PRO A 95 6.61 8.04 22.57
N PRO A 96 6.89 9.04 21.70
CA PRO A 96 8.10 9.08 20.87
C PRO A 96 9.43 8.92 21.66
N GLY A 97 9.51 9.52 22.84
CA GLY A 97 10.72 9.42 23.68
C GLY A 97 10.89 8.09 24.43
N ARG A 98 9.81 7.29 24.52
CA ARG A 98 9.80 5.99 25.22
C ARG A 98 8.76 5.04 24.63
N PRO A 99 8.94 4.59 23.39
CA PRO A 99 7.97 3.71 22.74
C PRO A 99 7.90 2.36 23.46
N LYS A 100 6.69 1.80 23.54
CA LYS A 100 6.47 0.43 24.02
C LYS A 100 6.98 -0.61 23.02
N VAL A 101 6.88 -0.27 21.72
CA VAL A 101 7.41 -1.06 20.60
C VAL A 101 8.21 -0.12 19.71
N ALA A 102 9.46 -0.47 19.44
CA ALA A 102 10.31 0.22 18.49
C ALA A 102 10.39 -0.57 17.18
N LEU A 103 10.29 0.11 16.05
CA LEU A 103 10.32 -0.47 14.71
C LEU A 103 11.43 0.19 13.88
N ILE A 104 11.64 -0.34 12.66
CA ILE A 104 12.76 0.04 11.79
C ILE A 104 12.69 1.51 11.34
N GLY A 105 11.48 2.08 11.27
CA GLY A 105 11.25 3.46 10.80
C GLY A 105 10.97 3.57 9.28
N PRO A 106 10.78 4.80 8.80
CA PRO A 106 10.13 5.07 7.52
C PRO A 106 11.01 4.96 6.26
N ARG A 107 12.33 4.93 6.36
CA ARG A 107 13.27 4.75 5.24
C ARG A 107 12.94 5.56 3.98
N GLY A 108 12.78 6.88 4.03
CA GLY A 108 12.46 7.72 2.87
C GLY A 108 10.96 7.84 2.56
N LEU A 109 10.08 7.24 3.36
CA LEU A 109 8.63 7.41 3.22
C LEU A 109 8.17 8.88 3.27
N PRO A 110 8.75 9.79 4.06
CA PRO A 110 8.36 11.19 4.04
C PRO A 110 8.40 11.81 2.63
N ASP A 111 9.45 11.55 1.86
CA ASP A 111 9.60 12.06 0.49
C ASP A 111 8.52 11.49 -0.45
N ASN A 112 8.17 10.21 -0.30
CA ASN A 112 7.08 9.60 -1.08
C ASN A 112 5.72 10.21 -0.75
N ASN A 113 5.48 10.58 0.50
CA ASN A 113 4.21 11.15 0.93
C ASN A 113 3.96 12.56 0.38
N ASP A 114 5.03 13.30 0.08
CA ASP A 114 4.99 14.71 -0.32
C ASP A 114 5.08 14.93 -1.84
N THR A 115 4.91 13.88 -2.62
CA THR A 115 5.10 13.89 -4.07
C THR A 115 3.86 13.41 -4.83
N PRO A 116 3.77 13.64 -6.15
CA PRO A 116 2.74 13.06 -7.01
C PRO A 116 2.78 11.54 -7.12
N SER A 117 3.82 10.89 -6.64
CA SER A 117 4.00 9.44 -6.71
C SER A 117 2.92 8.68 -5.94
N PRO A 118 2.36 7.60 -6.51
CA PRO A 118 1.36 6.80 -5.85
C PRO A 118 1.94 6.04 -4.66
N LEU A 119 1.15 5.96 -3.59
CA LEU A 119 1.48 5.26 -2.37
C LEU A 119 0.29 4.41 -1.92
N TRP A 120 0.53 3.12 -1.71
CA TRP A 120 -0.45 2.18 -1.21
C TRP A 120 -0.13 1.78 0.23
N TYR A 121 -1.17 1.73 1.05
CA TYR A 121 -1.10 1.25 2.42
C TYR A 121 -1.77 -0.12 2.49
N LEU A 122 -0.99 -1.16 2.80
CA LEU A 122 -1.53 -2.50 3.04
C LEU A 122 -1.77 -2.70 4.53
N VAL A 123 -3.00 -2.97 4.90
CA VAL A 123 -3.42 -3.19 6.27
C VAL A 123 -4.07 -4.56 6.37
N ALA A 124 -3.35 -5.53 6.95
CA ALA A 124 -3.81 -6.91 7.09
C ALA A 124 -5.02 -7.06 8.03
N GLN A 125 -5.16 -6.15 8.99
CA GLN A 125 -6.28 -6.15 9.95
C GLN A 125 -6.98 -4.80 9.95
N HIS A 126 -8.23 -4.77 9.49
CA HIS A 126 -9.07 -3.58 9.58
C HIS A 126 -9.54 -3.42 11.04
N SER A 127 -8.75 -2.74 11.85
CA SER A 127 -8.95 -2.65 13.29
C SER A 127 -8.60 -1.27 13.85
N PRO A 128 -9.18 -0.85 14.99
CA PRO A 128 -8.86 0.43 15.62
C PRO A 128 -7.44 0.48 16.23
N ARG A 129 -6.69 -0.62 16.21
CA ARG A 129 -5.27 -0.63 16.59
C ARG A 129 -4.37 -0.15 15.46
N THR A 130 -4.75 -0.44 14.23
CA THR A 130 -4.01 -0.05 13.02
C THR A 130 -4.58 1.22 12.41
N LEU A 131 -5.92 1.32 12.32
CA LEU A 131 -6.64 2.48 11.80
C LEU A 131 -7.07 3.36 12.98
N VAL A 132 -6.15 4.23 13.42
CA VAL A 132 -6.24 4.98 14.68
C VAL A 132 -6.78 6.40 14.47
N GLY A 133 -7.36 7.00 15.49
CA GLY A 133 -7.77 8.41 15.44
C GLY A 133 -6.60 9.38 15.25
N ARG A 134 -5.42 9.01 15.79
CA ARG A 134 -4.16 9.74 15.62
C ARG A 134 -3.00 8.77 15.78
N VAL A 135 -2.02 8.85 14.88
CA VAL A 135 -0.78 8.08 14.98
C VAL A 135 0.09 8.55 16.15
N ASP A 136 0.77 7.62 16.80
CA ASP A 136 1.69 7.94 17.91
C ASP A 136 2.93 8.68 17.43
N MET A 137 3.41 8.33 16.23
CA MET A 137 4.54 8.98 15.56
C MET A 137 4.19 9.23 14.09
N VAL A 138 4.46 10.43 13.58
CA VAL A 138 4.26 10.76 12.16
C VAL A 138 5.53 10.43 11.41
N CYS A 139 5.48 9.37 10.61
CA CYS A 139 6.57 8.96 9.70
C CYS A 139 6.35 9.46 8.28
N GLY A 140 5.11 9.75 7.91
CA GLY A 140 4.72 10.31 6.64
C GLY A 140 3.35 10.95 6.76
N ALA A 141 3.11 12.00 6.00
CA ALA A 141 1.85 12.71 5.92
C ALA A 141 1.47 12.87 4.44
N ALA A 142 0.18 12.84 4.13
CA ALA A 142 -0.32 13.10 2.78
C ALA A 142 -0.84 14.55 2.72
N PRO A 143 -0.03 15.52 2.26
CA PRO A 143 -0.48 16.90 2.14
C PRO A 143 -1.54 17.01 1.04
N SER A 144 -2.29 18.10 1.08
CA SER A 144 -3.22 18.47 0.03
C SER A 144 -2.49 18.58 -1.32
N GLY A 145 -2.96 17.86 -2.35
CA GLY A 145 -2.34 17.82 -3.67
C GLY A 145 -1.26 16.74 -3.87
N ALA A 146 -1.01 15.90 -2.87
CA ALA A 146 -0.22 14.69 -3.07
C ALA A 146 -0.86 13.77 -4.13
N GLY A 147 -0.06 12.87 -4.71
CA GLY A 147 -0.55 11.85 -5.64
C GLY A 147 -1.52 10.85 -5.00
N LEU A 148 -1.87 9.82 -5.75
CA LEU A 148 -2.79 8.78 -5.29
C LEU A 148 -2.34 8.17 -3.95
N ARG A 149 -3.25 8.13 -3.00
CA ARG A 149 -3.09 7.50 -1.68
C ARG A 149 -4.21 6.50 -1.50
N THR A 150 -3.88 5.22 -1.52
CA THR A 150 -4.86 4.14 -1.49
C THR A 150 -4.61 3.22 -0.31
N LEU A 151 -5.63 2.99 0.50
CA LEU A 151 -5.65 2.00 1.57
C LEU A 151 -6.29 0.71 1.05
N LEU A 152 -5.56 -0.39 1.17
CA LEU A 152 -6.04 -1.75 0.93
C LEU A 152 -6.15 -2.49 2.26
N SER A 153 -7.33 -3.00 2.56
CA SER A 153 -7.61 -3.74 3.79
C SER A 153 -8.62 -4.86 3.55
N PRO A 154 -8.85 -5.77 4.50
CA PRO A 154 -9.91 -6.77 4.39
C PRO A 154 -11.32 -6.19 4.17
N ALA A 155 -11.54 -4.92 4.50
CA ALA A 155 -12.82 -4.25 4.26
C ALA A 155 -13.00 -3.77 2.81
N GLY A 156 -11.90 -3.58 2.05
CA GLY A 156 -11.95 -3.11 0.66
C GLY A 156 -10.80 -2.20 0.28
N CYS A 157 -11.06 -1.35 -0.71
CA CYS A 157 -10.12 -0.37 -1.26
C CYS A 157 -10.66 1.04 -1.06
N PHE A 158 -9.81 1.93 -0.55
CA PHE A 158 -10.19 3.28 -0.15
C PHE A 158 -9.17 4.28 -0.63
N ASP A 159 -9.63 5.39 -1.20
CA ASP A 159 -8.78 6.50 -1.63
C ASP A 159 -8.88 7.68 -0.66
N LEU A 160 -7.75 8.31 -0.40
CA LEU A 160 -7.70 9.55 0.35
C LEU A 160 -7.95 10.74 -0.59
N LEU A 161 -9.14 11.30 -0.52
CA LEU A 161 -9.56 12.46 -1.30
C LEU A 161 -9.92 13.61 -0.37
N GLU A 162 -9.33 14.77 -0.60
CA GLU A 162 -9.61 15.99 0.19
C GLU A 162 -9.48 15.78 1.70
N GLY A 163 -8.53 14.94 2.11
CA GLY A 163 -8.26 14.63 3.51
C GLY A 163 -9.24 13.65 4.17
N ARG A 164 -10.03 12.92 3.38
CA ARG A 164 -10.99 11.91 3.83
C ARG A 164 -10.79 10.61 3.06
N TRP A 165 -11.03 9.48 3.72
CA TRP A 165 -11.02 8.17 3.09
C TRP A 165 -12.39 7.87 2.47
N HIS A 166 -12.39 7.57 1.17
CA HIS A 166 -13.58 7.21 0.39
C HIS A 166 -13.48 5.77 -0.10
N ALA A 167 -14.52 4.98 0.11
CA ALA A 167 -14.59 3.62 -0.41
C ALA A 167 -14.74 3.65 -1.93
N ARG A 168 -13.76 3.07 -2.64
CA ARG A 168 -13.83 2.79 -4.08
C ARG A 168 -14.63 1.53 -4.35
N TRP A 169 -14.42 0.51 -3.53
CA TRP A 169 -15.19 -0.72 -3.48
C TRP A 169 -15.03 -1.39 -2.11
N LEU A 170 -15.97 -2.27 -1.76
CA LEU A 170 -15.97 -3.04 -0.52
C LEU A 170 -15.74 -4.52 -0.80
N ALA A 171 -15.03 -5.19 0.09
CA ALA A 171 -15.00 -6.65 0.13
C ALA A 171 -16.28 -7.20 0.77
N PRO A 172 -16.64 -8.48 0.56
CA PRO A 172 -17.73 -9.12 1.28
C PRO A 172 -17.56 -8.98 2.80
N GLY A 173 -18.59 -8.47 3.46
CA GLY A 173 -18.52 -8.11 4.89
C GLY A 173 -17.77 -6.83 5.23
N GLY A 174 -17.20 -6.15 4.25
CA GLY A 174 -16.41 -4.91 4.44
C GLY A 174 -17.19 -3.79 5.10
N ARG A 175 -18.50 -3.69 4.80
CA ARG A 175 -19.39 -2.70 5.45
C ARG A 175 -19.50 -2.90 6.96
N ALA A 176 -19.54 -4.14 7.43
CA ALA A 176 -19.54 -4.45 8.85
C ALA A 176 -18.20 -4.09 9.50
N LEU A 177 -17.08 -4.43 8.84
CA LEU A 177 -15.75 -4.06 9.32
C LEU A 177 -15.57 -2.54 9.45
N ILE A 178 -16.10 -1.76 8.50
CA ILE A 178 -16.05 -0.29 8.56
C ILE A 178 -16.90 0.24 9.73
N ALA A 179 -18.02 -0.39 10.05
CA ALA A 179 -18.89 0.03 11.16
C ALA A 179 -18.25 -0.24 12.53
N GLU A 180 -17.41 -1.27 12.66
CA GLU A 180 -16.72 -1.65 13.90
C GLU A 180 -15.37 -0.93 14.07
N ALA A 181 -14.72 -0.63 12.98
CA ALA A 181 -13.43 0.04 12.89
C ALA A 181 -13.34 0.74 11.51
N PRO A 182 -12.60 1.80 11.36
CA PRO A 182 -11.49 2.37 12.11
C PRO A 182 -11.96 3.38 13.19
N ALA A 183 -10.99 3.96 13.91
CA ALA A 183 -11.23 5.05 14.84
C ALA A 183 -11.49 6.42 14.14
N PHE A 184 -11.85 6.42 12.85
CA PHE A 184 -12.20 7.58 12.04
C PHE A 184 -13.24 7.19 10.97
N PRO A 185 -14.06 8.12 10.47
CA PRO A 185 -15.06 7.83 9.44
C PRO A 185 -14.42 7.51 8.10
N ILE A 186 -15.02 6.54 7.39
CA ILE A 186 -14.77 6.26 5.98
C ILE A 186 -16.06 6.56 5.21
N GLU A 187 -15.96 7.37 4.18
CA GLU A 187 -17.10 7.72 3.33
C GLU A 187 -17.44 6.56 2.39
N VAL A 188 -18.65 6.05 2.49
CA VAL A 188 -19.17 4.98 1.64
C VAL A 188 -20.39 5.52 0.90
N ALA A 189 -20.22 5.85 -0.37
CA ALA A 189 -21.30 6.37 -1.21
C ALA A 189 -22.40 5.31 -1.41
N GLU A 190 -23.61 5.77 -1.69
CA GLU A 190 -24.69 4.90 -2.15
C GLU A 190 -24.28 4.27 -3.49
N GLY A 191 -24.43 2.94 -3.60
CA GLY A 191 -24.01 2.21 -4.80
C GLY A 191 -22.51 1.87 -4.87
N THR A 192 -21.71 2.12 -3.81
CA THR A 192 -20.33 1.62 -3.74
C THR A 192 -20.30 0.12 -4.04
N PRO A 193 -19.56 -0.34 -5.08
CA PRO A 193 -19.60 -1.73 -5.51
C PRO A 193 -18.97 -2.68 -4.48
N GLU A 194 -19.49 -3.91 -4.41
CA GLU A 194 -18.82 -5.00 -3.71
C GLU A 194 -18.03 -5.87 -4.69
N ARG A 195 -16.80 -6.21 -4.32
CA ARG A 195 -15.93 -7.14 -5.06
C ARG A 195 -15.63 -8.36 -4.20
N ALA A 196 -16.04 -9.51 -4.67
CA ALA A 196 -15.91 -10.77 -3.92
C ALA A 196 -14.46 -11.27 -3.80
N ALA A 197 -13.60 -10.91 -4.73
CA ALA A 197 -12.21 -11.40 -4.77
C ALA A 197 -11.35 -10.55 -5.74
N THR A 198 -10.05 -10.75 -5.67
CA THR A 198 -9.07 -10.45 -6.72
C THR A 198 -9.49 -11.11 -8.05
N SER A 199 -9.22 -10.48 -9.18
CA SER A 199 -9.57 -11.05 -10.47
C SER A 199 -8.88 -12.39 -10.74
N PRO A 200 -9.48 -13.29 -11.54
CA PRO A 200 -8.82 -14.54 -11.93
C PRO A 200 -7.45 -14.33 -12.54
N ALA A 201 -7.28 -13.29 -13.38
CA ALA A 201 -6.00 -12.95 -14.00
C ALA A 201 -4.94 -12.57 -12.96
N ALA A 202 -5.31 -11.82 -11.93
CA ALA A 202 -4.38 -11.48 -10.86
C ALA A 202 -4.03 -12.71 -10.00
N LEU A 203 -4.97 -13.60 -9.73
CA LEU A 203 -4.68 -14.87 -9.03
C LEU A 203 -3.73 -15.76 -9.84
N GLU A 204 -3.93 -15.89 -11.15
CA GLU A 204 -3.00 -16.58 -12.05
C GLU A 204 -1.61 -15.95 -12.03
N ALA A 205 -1.54 -14.62 -12.13
CA ALA A 205 -0.27 -13.90 -12.07
C ALA A 205 0.46 -14.12 -10.74
N LEU A 206 -0.27 -14.08 -9.60
CA LEU A 206 0.30 -14.38 -8.29
C LEU A 206 0.86 -15.81 -8.22
N ALA A 207 0.09 -16.79 -8.69
CA ALA A 207 0.53 -18.20 -8.70
C ALA A 207 1.78 -18.40 -9.58
N ALA A 208 1.88 -17.68 -10.70
CA ALA A 208 3.02 -17.78 -11.61
C ALA A 208 4.31 -17.17 -11.01
N VAL A 209 4.21 -16.08 -10.25
CA VAL A 209 5.39 -15.38 -9.70
C VAL A 209 5.77 -15.82 -8.28
N ASP A 210 4.86 -16.45 -7.57
CA ASP A 210 5.01 -16.90 -6.17
C ASP A 210 4.32 -18.27 -5.96
N PRO A 211 4.80 -19.33 -6.63
CA PRO A 211 4.18 -20.66 -6.55
C PRO A 211 4.26 -21.26 -5.13
N GLU A 212 5.23 -20.85 -4.33
CA GLU A 212 5.40 -21.30 -2.94
C GLU A 212 4.50 -20.54 -1.95
N GLY A 213 3.83 -19.47 -2.39
CA GLY A 213 2.92 -18.69 -1.55
C GLY A 213 3.63 -17.88 -0.46
N THR A 214 4.87 -17.43 -0.70
CA THR A 214 5.67 -16.67 0.28
C THR A 214 4.97 -15.40 0.76
N ARG A 215 4.10 -14.80 -0.08
CA ARG A 215 3.23 -13.65 0.27
C ARG A 215 2.30 -13.92 1.44
N LEU A 216 1.86 -15.17 1.61
CA LEU A 216 0.83 -15.55 2.60
C LEU A 216 1.35 -15.51 4.03
N ALA A 217 2.64 -15.79 4.22
CA ALA A 217 3.27 -15.78 5.53
C ALA A 217 3.18 -14.40 6.22
N GLU A 218 3.18 -13.32 5.44
CA GLU A 218 3.05 -11.94 5.95
C GLU A 218 1.67 -11.68 6.60
N PHE A 219 0.66 -12.45 6.20
CA PHE A 219 -0.71 -12.33 6.71
C PHE A 219 -1.08 -13.43 7.72
N GLY A 220 -0.11 -14.27 8.12
CA GLY A 220 -0.33 -15.40 9.02
C GLY A 220 -1.10 -16.56 8.37
N GLU A 221 -1.03 -16.67 7.04
CA GLU A 221 -1.70 -17.66 6.20
C GLU A 221 -0.65 -18.54 5.52
N GLY A 222 0.14 -19.29 6.27
CA GLY A 222 1.20 -20.14 5.74
C GLY A 222 1.22 -21.53 6.39
#